data_53b0e707fab5d7daacd4a49f98d89340
#
_entry.id   53b0e707fab5d7daacd4a49f98d89340
#
_cell.length_a   1.000
_cell.length_b   1.000
_cell.length_c   1.000
_cell.angle_alpha   90.00
_cell.angle_beta   90.00
_cell.angle_gamma   90.00
#
_symmetry.space_group_name_H-M   'P 1'
#
loop_
_entity.id
_entity.type
_entity.pdbx_description
1 polymer ?
#
loop_
_entity_poly.entity_id
_entity_poly.type
_entity_poly.pdbx_seq_one_letter_code
_entity_poly.pdbx_strand_id
1 'polypeptide(L)'
;MKNYNIITLGTSGAGKTVFLASLFKSLSIQGDHGFFLEIEDPKKQNSLNKIYTEVISGETWPRGTRGEVTEWVFTCCVKTQDLSKYPACKFTYFDYAGALLTDLDTLEEESLSFDFQKKVEEADAVLAILDGLRVLKFMEDQHLSDKGVMKWMQSDLPNVMQLIDDCKRDTPVHFIISKWDLVENKYSLLEVRNRLSEKVTEFKNVVRNRTGAGCPVRLIPISSVGMSFATLQSNGQMKKIPGAIPHPFQVEVPLACVLIDGLKAQVNKLKVEQEKILQRPTEVKPKYGFIGKIDQLISSTVLSVSTTVIRQFLLANLPDKYKINNSALQKFIDLTEKSVEKIEGKIQRTQEEVAKKEQEAAQETEKLRQQQEKSLKDVNDEETALNHAVDSFFYIQKKLIANFPASDLGGSGL
;
A
#
# COMPACT_ATOMS: atom_id res chain seq x y z
N MET A 1 -0.35 20.66 -5.57
CA MET A 1 -0.53 19.43 -4.74
C MET A 1 -0.64 18.20 -5.63
N LYS A 2 0.08 17.11 -5.33
CA LYS A 2 0.02 15.85 -6.11
C LYS A 2 -1.23 15.06 -5.74
N ASN A 3 -1.88 14.46 -6.76
CA ASN A 3 -2.95 13.49 -6.61
C ASN A 3 -2.42 12.08 -6.95
N TYR A 4 -2.74 11.09 -6.10
CA TYR A 4 -2.41 9.69 -6.29
C TYR A 4 -3.68 8.93 -6.68
N ASN A 5 -3.68 8.35 -7.88
CA ASN A 5 -4.79 7.57 -8.41
C ASN A 5 -4.64 6.10 -7.96
N ILE A 6 -5.60 5.62 -7.21
CA ILE A 6 -5.60 4.29 -6.60
C ILE A 6 -6.76 3.48 -7.16
N ILE A 7 -6.47 2.35 -7.78
CA ILE A 7 -7.48 1.40 -8.20
C ILE A 7 -7.70 0.38 -7.10
N THR A 8 -8.96 0.18 -6.72
CA THR A 8 -9.35 -0.83 -5.74
C THR A 8 -10.05 -1.99 -6.42
N LEU A 9 -9.37 -3.13 -6.49
CA LEU A 9 -9.86 -4.38 -7.07
C LEU A 9 -10.29 -5.35 -5.96
N GLY A 10 -11.27 -6.19 -6.24
CA GLY A 10 -11.71 -7.24 -5.31
C GLY A 10 -13.14 -7.68 -5.60
N THR A 11 -13.42 -8.93 -5.30
CA THR A 11 -14.73 -9.56 -5.55
C THR A 11 -15.87 -8.88 -4.76
N SER A 12 -17.10 -9.14 -5.16
CA SER A 12 -18.28 -8.68 -4.40
C SER A 12 -18.22 -9.23 -2.98
N GLY A 13 -18.55 -8.40 -1.99
CA GLY A 13 -18.51 -8.76 -0.56
C GLY A 13 -17.13 -8.75 0.08
N ALA A 14 -16.04 -8.45 -0.64
CA ALA A 14 -14.70 -8.35 -0.08
C ALA A 14 -14.51 -7.16 0.91
N GLY A 15 -15.50 -6.28 1.05
CA GLY A 15 -15.48 -5.19 2.03
C GLY A 15 -14.82 -3.89 1.55
N LYS A 16 -14.65 -3.67 0.23
CA LYS A 16 -14.03 -2.46 -0.34
C LYS A 16 -14.61 -1.16 0.21
N THR A 17 -15.90 -0.98 0.09
CA THR A 17 -16.61 0.25 0.51
C THR A 17 -16.63 0.41 2.03
N VAL A 18 -16.73 -0.69 2.78
CA VAL A 18 -16.62 -0.69 4.25
C VAL A 18 -15.21 -0.28 4.68
N PHE A 19 -14.18 -0.75 3.98
CA PHE A 19 -12.79 -0.33 4.21
C PHE A 19 -12.64 1.18 4.03
N LEU A 20 -13.14 1.76 2.93
CA LEU A 20 -13.05 3.22 2.68
C LEU A 20 -13.80 4.03 3.73
N ALA A 21 -14.99 3.55 4.17
CA ALA A 21 -15.75 4.20 5.22
C ALA A 21 -15.02 4.16 6.57
N SER A 22 -14.38 3.04 6.91
CA SER A 22 -13.59 2.88 8.14
C SER A 22 -12.30 3.68 8.09
N LEU A 23 -11.60 3.71 6.96
CA LEU A 23 -10.43 4.54 6.71
C LEU A 23 -10.75 6.02 6.96
N PHE A 24 -11.81 6.52 6.29
CA PHE A 24 -12.23 7.90 6.46
C PHE A 24 -12.60 8.21 7.91
N LYS A 25 -13.38 7.33 8.54
CA LYS A 25 -13.79 7.54 9.94
C LYS A 25 -12.59 7.56 10.91
N SER A 26 -11.63 6.67 10.73
CA SER A 26 -10.43 6.58 11.57
C SER A 26 -9.52 7.79 11.39
N LEU A 27 -9.49 8.39 10.20
CA LEU A 27 -8.60 9.50 9.86
C LEU A 27 -9.34 10.83 9.65
N SER A 28 -10.63 10.93 9.99
CA SER A 28 -11.40 12.19 9.86
C SER A 28 -10.96 13.29 10.83
N ILE A 29 -10.20 12.93 11.87
CA ILE A 29 -9.63 13.85 12.86
C ILE A 29 -8.16 13.45 13.04
N GLN A 30 -7.28 14.45 13.12
CA GLN A 30 -5.86 14.21 13.37
C GLN A 30 -5.65 13.61 14.75
N GLY A 31 -5.10 12.40 14.78
CA GLY A 31 -4.69 11.68 15.97
C GLY A 31 -3.18 11.43 15.97
N ASP A 32 -2.77 10.30 16.55
CA ASP A 32 -1.35 9.89 16.68
C ASP A 32 -0.63 9.71 15.35
N HIS A 33 -1.37 9.57 14.23
CA HIS A 33 -0.81 9.49 12.89
C HIS A 33 -0.24 10.83 12.38
N GLY A 34 -0.58 11.96 13.02
CA GLY A 34 -0.07 13.29 12.69
C GLY A 34 -0.71 13.93 11.45
N PHE A 35 -1.69 13.27 10.81
CA PHE A 35 -2.45 13.77 9.67
C PHE A 35 -3.92 13.35 9.76
N PHE A 36 -4.76 13.91 8.90
CA PHE A 36 -6.16 13.53 8.77
C PHE A 36 -6.63 13.64 7.32
N LEU A 37 -7.77 13.03 7.01
CA LEU A 37 -8.37 13.01 5.69
C LEU A 37 -9.63 13.87 5.64
N GLU A 38 -9.74 14.65 4.58
CA GLU A 38 -10.96 15.42 4.25
C GLU A 38 -11.54 14.95 2.91
N ILE A 39 -12.85 15.07 2.80
CA ILE A 39 -13.59 14.94 1.54
C ILE A 39 -14.25 16.29 1.27
N GLU A 40 -13.92 16.92 0.14
CA GLU A 40 -14.45 18.23 -0.22
C GLU A 40 -15.96 18.21 -0.57
N ASP A 41 -16.45 17.08 -1.11
CA ASP A 41 -17.88 16.89 -1.45
C ASP A 41 -18.68 16.41 -0.22
N PRO A 42 -19.59 17.25 0.34
CA PRO A 42 -20.38 16.88 1.51
C PRO A 42 -21.32 15.69 1.27
N LYS A 43 -21.76 15.45 0.04
CA LYS A 43 -22.61 14.30 -0.30
C LYS A 43 -21.81 13.00 -0.19
N LYS A 44 -20.60 12.98 -0.73
CA LYS A 44 -19.69 11.85 -0.62
C LYS A 44 -19.27 11.60 0.83
N GLN A 45 -18.96 12.66 1.58
CA GLN A 45 -18.68 12.56 3.01
C GLN A 45 -19.83 11.92 3.79
N ASN A 46 -21.05 12.41 3.57
CA ASN A 46 -22.26 11.88 4.21
C ASN A 46 -22.51 10.42 3.80
N SER A 47 -22.22 10.05 2.56
CA SER A 47 -22.36 8.66 2.09
C SER A 47 -21.45 7.71 2.85
N LEU A 48 -20.16 8.02 3.03
CA LEU A 48 -19.24 7.18 3.83
C LEU A 48 -19.65 7.14 5.30
N ASN A 49 -20.05 8.26 5.89
CA ASN A 49 -20.55 8.30 7.26
C ASN A 49 -21.80 7.43 7.43
N LYS A 50 -22.73 7.43 6.45
CA LYS A 50 -23.90 6.56 6.46
C LYS A 50 -23.52 5.09 6.42
N ILE A 51 -22.60 4.69 5.50
CA ILE A 51 -22.10 3.32 5.42
C ILE A 51 -21.48 2.91 6.75
N TYR A 52 -20.63 3.74 7.34
CA TYR A 52 -20.02 3.44 8.63
C TYR A 52 -21.06 3.32 9.75
N THR A 53 -22.08 4.18 9.76
CA THR A 53 -23.20 4.10 10.71
C THR A 53 -23.99 2.80 10.55
N GLU A 54 -24.26 2.36 9.32
CA GLU A 54 -24.92 1.07 9.05
C GLU A 54 -24.06 -0.11 9.55
N VAL A 55 -22.71 -0.01 9.45
CA VAL A 55 -21.81 -1.01 10.04
C VAL A 55 -21.97 -1.07 11.55
N ILE A 56 -22.08 0.06 12.24
CA ILE A 56 -22.14 0.12 13.72
C ILE A 56 -23.52 -0.24 14.24
N SER A 57 -24.58 0.43 13.75
CA SER A 57 -25.91 0.41 14.35
C SER A 57 -26.90 -0.50 13.61
N GLY A 58 -26.60 -0.88 12.36
CA GLY A 58 -27.50 -1.74 11.59
C GLY A 58 -27.48 -3.19 12.09
N GLU A 59 -28.63 -3.87 12.06
CA GLU A 59 -28.70 -5.33 12.33
C GLU A 59 -27.99 -6.15 11.25
N THR A 60 -28.00 -5.64 10.02
CA THR A 60 -27.37 -6.29 8.86
C THR A 60 -26.13 -5.54 8.41
N TRP A 61 -25.31 -6.19 7.61
CA TRP A 61 -24.17 -5.56 6.95
C TRP A 61 -24.61 -4.70 5.77
N PRO A 62 -23.89 -3.60 5.45
CA PRO A 62 -24.17 -2.80 4.27
C PRO A 62 -24.19 -3.65 2.99
N ARG A 63 -25.12 -3.35 2.10
CA ARG A 63 -25.20 -4.04 0.81
C ARG A 63 -23.99 -3.68 -0.06
N GLY A 64 -23.51 -4.65 -0.82
CA GLY A 64 -22.42 -4.41 -1.80
C GLY A 64 -22.80 -3.35 -2.84
N THR A 65 -21.82 -2.58 -3.31
CA THR A 65 -21.96 -1.61 -4.39
C THR A 65 -22.40 -2.32 -5.67
N ARG A 66 -23.39 -1.77 -6.37
CA ARG A 66 -23.90 -2.29 -7.63
C ARG A 66 -23.71 -1.28 -8.74
N GLY A 67 -23.23 -1.72 -9.89
CA GLY A 67 -23.42 -1.10 -11.20
C GLY A 67 -22.48 0.03 -11.59
N GLU A 68 -21.92 0.86 -10.71
CA GLU A 68 -21.12 2.02 -11.10
C GLU A 68 -19.76 2.09 -10.41
N VAL A 69 -18.80 2.69 -11.13
CA VAL A 69 -17.51 3.07 -10.55
C VAL A 69 -17.73 4.28 -9.66
N THR A 70 -17.37 4.17 -8.39
CA THR A 70 -17.44 5.31 -7.47
C THR A 70 -16.03 5.86 -7.25
N GLU A 71 -15.87 7.15 -7.52
CA GLU A 71 -14.64 7.89 -7.27
C GLU A 71 -14.71 8.57 -5.89
N TRP A 72 -13.72 8.28 -5.04
CA TRP A 72 -13.58 8.88 -3.72
C TRP A 72 -12.29 9.70 -3.65
N VAL A 73 -12.40 11.01 -3.46
CA VAL A 73 -11.25 11.92 -3.38
C VAL A 73 -11.03 12.34 -1.94
N PHE A 74 -9.90 11.97 -1.39
CA PHE A 74 -9.46 12.34 -0.05
C PHE A 74 -8.30 13.33 -0.14
N THR A 75 -8.39 14.43 0.59
CA THR A 75 -7.28 15.34 0.81
C THR A 75 -6.62 15.01 2.14
N CYS A 76 -5.35 14.63 2.11
CA CYS A 76 -4.53 14.45 3.30
C CYS A 76 -4.09 15.83 3.81
N CYS A 77 -4.43 16.14 5.04
CA CYS A 77 -4.14 17.43 5.67
C CYS A 77 -3.37 17.23 6.97
N VAL A 78 -2.55 18.23 7.31
CA VAL A 78 -1.86 18.34 8.59
C VAL A 78 -2.36 19.58 9.31
N LYS A 79 -2.69 19.44 10.59
CA LYS A 79 -3.11 20.51 11.47
C LYS A 79 -2.03 20.78 12.51
N THR A 80 -1.61 22.01 12.61
CA THR A 80 -0.59 22.48 13.54
C THR A 80 -1.16 22.83 14.92
N GLN A 81 -0.31 23.11 15.90
CA GLN A 81 -0.73 23.46 17.26
C GLN A 81 -1.56 24.74 17.33
N ASP A 82 -1.29 25.71 16.44
CA ASP A 82 -2.05 26.95 16.29
C ASP A 82 -3.35 26.77 15.51
N LEU A 83 -3.73 25.53 15.21
CA LEU A 83 -4.92 25.12 14.45
C LEU A 83 -4.90 25.47 12.96
N SER A 84 -3.79 25.97 12.41
CA SER A 84 -3.61 26.14 10.99
C SER A 84 -3.63 24.78 10.28
N LYS A 85 -4.27 24.73 9.09
CA LYS A 85 -4.43 23.52 8.31
C LYS A 85 -3.72 23.65 6.97
N TYR A 86 -2.90 22.66 6.66
CA TYR A 86 -2.13 22.59 5.42
C TYR A 86 -2.43 21.29 4.67
N PRO A 87 -2.87 21.35 3.40
CA PRO A 87 -3.02 20.16 2.58
C PRO A 87 -1.65 19.65 2.12
N ALA A 88 -1.43 18.35 2.24
CA ALA A 88 -0.18 17.68 1.86
C ALA A 88 -0.28 17.02 0.48
N CYS A 89 -1.27 16.16 0.27
CA CYS A 89 -1.50 15.45 -1.00
C CYS A 89 -2.97 15.03 -1.13
N LYS A 90 -3.34 14.56 -2.33
CA LYS A 90 -4.68 13.98 -2.60
C LYS A 90 -4.55 12.50 -2.95
N PHE A 91 -5.58 11.74 -2.60
CA PHE A 91 -5.74 10.34 -2.97
C PHE A 91 -7.11 10.15 -3.62
N THR A 92 -7.13 9.64 -4.84
CA THR A 92 -8.37 9.32 -5.54
C THR A 92 -8.49 7.80 -5.63
N TYR A 93 -9.49 7.25 -4.93
CA TYR A 93 -9.84 5.84 -4.99
C TYR A 93 -10.93 5.60 -6.00
N PHE A 94 -10.69 4.70 -6.94
CA PHE A 94 -11.69 4.18 -7.86
C PHE A 94 -12.22 2.86 -7.32
N ASP A 95 -13.44 2.88 -6.73
CA ASP A 95 -14.12 1.70 -6.19
C ASP A 95 -15.00 1.08 -7.26
N TYR A 96 -14.53 -0.01 -7.86
CA TYR A 96 -15.26 -0.78 -8.87
C TYR A 96 -16.18 -1.80 -8.22
N ALA A 97 -17.42 -1.93 -8.74
CA ALA A 97 -18.32 -2.98 -8.32
C ALA A 97 -17.67 -4.36 -8.55
N GLY A 98 -17.63 -5.19 -7.50
CA GLY A 98 -16.97 -6.50 -7.59
C GLY A 98 -17.56 -7.46 -8.62
N ALA A 99 -18.83 -7.27 -9.02
CA ALA A 99 -19.46 -8.01 -10.09
C ALA A 99 -18.79 -7.78 -11.46
N LEU A 100 -18.26 -6.58 -11.72
CA LEU A 100 -17.52 -6.26 -12.95
C LEU A 100 -16.23 -7.08 -13.10
N LEU A 101 -15.71 -7.63 -11.99
CA LEU A 101 -14.49 -8.45 -11.99
C LEU A 101 -14.78 -9.95 -12.12
N THR A 102 -16.01 -10.39 -11.80
CA THR A 102 -16.39 -11.82 -11.81
C THR A 102 -17.23 -12.22 -13.02
N ASP A 103 -17.88 -11.27 -13.67
CA ASP A 103 -18.80 -11.50 -14.79
C ASP A 103 -18.35 -10.73 -16.03
N LEU A 104 -17.10 -10.93 -16.45
CA LEU A 104 -16.51 -10.31 -17.65
C LEU A 104 -17.30 -10.59 -18.93
N ASP A 105 -18.06 -11.70 -18.97
CA ASP A 105 -18.90 -12.07 -20.11
C ASP A 105 -20.19 -11.22 -20.25
N THR A 106 -20.55 -10.44 -19.21
CA THR A 106 -21.77 -9.60 -19.20
C THR A 106 -21.51 -8.13 -19.51
N LEU A 107 -20.28 -7.73 -19.80
CA LEU A 107 -19.92 -6.36 -20.15
C LEU A 107 -20.30 -6.08 -21.62
N GLU A 108 -21.58 -5.87 -21.89
CA GLU A 108 -22.08 -5.36 -23.18
C GLU A 108 -21.75 -3.87 -23.43
N GLU A 109 -21.10 -3.18 -22.50
CA GLU A 109 -20.76 -1.77 -22.62
C GLU A 109 -19.26 -1.56 -22.90
N GLU A 110 -18.90 -1.46 -24.17
CA GLU A 110 -17.54 -1.12 -24.66
C GLU A 110 -16.99 0.16 -23.99
N SER A 111 -17.86 1.11 -23.59
CA SER A 111 -17.48 2.36 -22.95
C SER A 111 -16.93 2.18 -21.54
N LEU A 112 -17.53 1.29 -20.72
CA LEU A 112 -17.07 1.00 -19.35
C LEU A 112 -15.72 0.28 -19.36
N SER A 113 -15.51 -0.61 -20.33
CA SER A 113 -14.25 -1.32 -20.51
C SER A 113 -13.12 -0.35 -20.89
N PHE A 114 -13.37 0.63 -21.76
CA PHE A 114 -12.36 1.61 -22.17
C PHE A 114 -11.98 2.59 -21.04
N ASP A 115 -12.95 3.12 -20.29
CA ASP A 115 -12.66 4.02 -19.16
C ASP A 115 -11.91 3.28 -18.03
N PHE A 116 -12.27 2.02 -17.78
CA PHE A 116 -11.57 1.16 -16.84
C PHE A 116 -10.11 0.93 -17.24
N GLN A 117 -9.85 0.52 -18.49
CA GLN A 117 -8.49 0.30 -18.99
C GLN A 117 -7.64 1.57 -18.87
N LYS A 118 -8.19 2.73 -19.26
CA LYS A 118 -7.49 4.01 -19.12
C LYS A 118 -7.12 4.31 -17.67
N LYS A 119 -8.03 4.06 -16.73
CA LYS A 119 -7.76 4.28 -15.30
C LYS A 119 -6.74 3.30 -14.74
N VAL A 120 -6.75 2.04 -15.22
CA VAL A 120 -5.72 1.04 -14.91
C VAL A 120 -4.33 1.50 -15.38
N GLU A 121 -4.24 2.05 -16.58
CA GLU A 121 -2.98 2.58 -17.13
C GLU A 121 -2.49 3.83 -16.40
N GLU A 122 -3.41 4.66 -15.86
CA GLU A 122 -3.09 5.90 -15.15
C GLU A 122 -2.88 5.70 -13.65
N ALA A 123 -3.08 4.50 -13.12
CA ALA A 123 -2.98 4.22 -11.69
C ALA A 123 -1.56 4.43 -11.15
N ASP A 124 -1.48 5.09 -10.00
CA ASP A 124 -0.24 5.23 -9.21
C ASP A 124 -0.06 4.05 -8.24
N ALA A 125 -1.14 3.34 -7.88
CA ALA A 125 -1.11 2.11 -7.09
C ALA A 125 -2.36 1.26 -7.30
N VAL A 126 -2.24 -0.04 -7.03
CA VAL A 126 -3.35 -1.00 -7.03
C VAL A 126 -3.54 -1.58 -5.62
N LEU A 127 -4.77 -1.53 -5.11
CA LEU A 127 -5.19 -2.23 -3.90
C LEU A 127 -6.06 -3.43 -4.29
N ALA A 128 -5.51 -4.64 -4.20
CA ALA A 128 -6.22 -5.88 -4.46
C ALA A 128 -6.78 -6.45 -3.15
N ILE A 129 -8.09 -6.29 -2.92
CA ILE A 129 -8.72 -6.71 -1.67
C ILE A 129 -9.15 -8.17 -1.75
N LEU A 130 -8.48 -8.99 -0.95
CA LEU A 130 -8.79 -10.40 -0.72
C LEU A 130 -9.76 -10.53 0.46
N ASP A 131 -10.91 -11.18 0.23
CA ASP A 131 -11.89 -11.41 1.29
C ASP A 131 -11.33 -12.38 2.35
N GLY A 132 -11.11 -11.91 3.58
CA GLY A 132 -10.58 -12.72 4.68
C GLY A 132 -11.41 -13.95 5.02
N LEU A 133 -12.74 -13.94 4.79
CA LEU A 133 -13.54 -15.13 4.94
C LEU A 133 -13.18 -16.20 3.89
N ARG A 134 -12.93 -15.81 2.65
CA ARG A 134 -12.47 -16.73 1.60
C ARG A 134 -11.04 -17.20 1.86
N VAL A 135 -10.18 -16.30 2.32
CA VAL A 135 -8.81 -16.67 2.77
C VAL A 135 -8.86 -17.67 3.91
N LEU A 136 -9.71 -17.46 4.92
CA LEU A 136 -9.89 -18.43 6.02
C LEU A 136 -10.31 -19.80 5.50
N LYS A 137 -11.36 -19.88 4.67
CA LYS A 137 -11.82 -21.15 4.08
C LYS A 137 -10.74 -21.82 3.25
N PHE A 138 -9.98 -21.04 2.46
CA PHE A 138 -8.84 -21.54 1.69
C PHE A 138 -7.73 -22.12 2.59
N MET A 139 -7.49 -21.50 3.75
CA MET A 139 -6.52 -22.02 4.72
C MET A 139 -7.01 -23.29 5.43
N GLU A 140 -8.31 -23.41 5.68
CA GLU A 140 -8.92 -24.58 6.33
C GLU A 140 -9.08 -25.77 5.39
N ASP A 141 -9.37 -25.56 4.10
CA ASP A 141 -9.56 -26.60 3.09
C ASP A 141 -8.24 -27.14 2.56
N GLN A 142 -7.61 -28.03 3.33
CA GLN A 142 -6.29 -28.62 2.98
C GLN A 142 -6.31 -29.39 1.66
N HIS A 143 -7.44 -29.98 1.28
CA HIS A 143 -7.60 -30.82 0.10
C HIS A 143 -8.18 -30.07 -1.11
N LEU A 144 -8.49 -28.77 -0.95
CA LEU A 144 -9.12 -27.94 -1.98
C LEU A 144 -10.40 -28.59 -2.55
N SER A 145 -11.26 -29.08 -1.67
CA SER A 145 -12.48 -29.80 -1.99
C SER A 145 -13.74 -28.93 -1.98
N ASP A 146 -13.70 -27.77 -1.31
CA ASP A 146 -14.80 -26.81 -1.26
C ASP A 146 -14.96 -26.11 -2.62
N LYS A 147 -16.16 -26.20 -3.21
CA LYS A 147 -16.46 -25.61 -4.53
C LYS A 147 -16.31 -24.08 -4.53
N GLY A 148 -16.58 -23.40 -3.41
CA GLY A 148 -16.43 -21.96 -3.29
C GLY A 148 -14.97 -21.55 -3.22
N VAL A 149 -14.14 -22.32 -2.52
CA VAL A 149 -12.67 -22.15 -2.48
C VAL A 149 -12.09 -22.38 -3.87
N MET A 150 -12.49 -23.46 -4.54
CA MET A 150 -12.02 -23.77 -5.90
C MET A 150 -12.38 -22.67 -6.91
N LYS A 151 -13.66 -22.19 -6.89
CA LYS A 151 -14.07 -21.08 -7.75
C LYS A 151 -13.23 -19.83 -7.47
N TRP A 152 -13.05 -19.48 -6.20
CA TRP A 152 -12.27 -18.32 -5.81
C TRP A 152 -10.80 -18.41 -6.29
N MET A 153 -10.19 -19.57 -6.14
CA MET A 153 -8.79 -19.82 -6.49
C MET A 153 -8.57 -19.92 -8.01
N GLN A 154 -9.50 -20.53 -8.76
CA GLN A 154 -9.34 -20.82 -10.19
C GLN A 154 -10.00 -19.80 -11.12
N SER A 155 -10.86 -18.93 -10.62
CA SER A 155 -11.57 -17.93 -11.41
C SER A 155 -11.42 -16.53 -10.81
N ASP A 156 -11.91 -16.30 -9.58
CA ASP A 156 -12.00 -14.94 -9.04
C ASP A 156 -10.61 -14.30 -8.83
N LEU A 157 -9.64 -15.04 -8.27
CA LEU A 157 -8.28 -14.55 -8.06
C LEU A 157 -7.51 -14.36 -9.39
N PRO A 158 -7.47 -15.33 -10.31
CA PRO A 158 -6.84 -15.15 -11.60
C PRO A 158 -7.34 -13.92 -12.37
N ASN A 159 -8.65 -13.65 -12.36
CA ASN A 159 -9.19 -12.45 -13.00
C ASN A 159 -8.63 -11.16 -12.37
N VAL A 160 -8.55 -11.09 -11.04
CA VAL A 160 -7.92 -9.95 -10.35
C VAL A 160 -6.43 -9.86 -10.69
N MET A 161 -5.69 -10.98 -10.78
CA MET A 161 -4.28 -11.00 -11.13
C MET A 161 -4.03 -10.54 -12.57
N GLN A 162 -4.91 -10.90 -13.50
CA GLN A 162 -4.84 -10.43 -14.88
C GLN A 162 -4.98 -8.92 -14.97
N LEU A 163 -5.98 -8.34 -14.29
CA LEU A 163 -6.15 -6.89 -14.24
C LEU A 163 -4.95 -6.16 -13.61
N ILE A 164 -4.30 -6.77 -12.63
CA ILE A 164 -3.05 -6.24 -12.08
C ILE A 164 -1.94 -6.30 -13.13
N ASP A 165 -1.85 -7.36 -13.92
CA ASP A 165 -0.80 -7.51 -14.94
C ASP A 165 -0.95 -6.49 -16.08
N ASP A 166 -2.18 -6.02 -16.37
CA ASP A 166 -2.48 -4.94 -17.31
C ASP A 166 -2.00 -3.55 -16.85
N CYS A 167 -1.77 -3.37 -15.53
CA CYS A 167 -1.21 -2.13 -15.00
C CYS A 167 0.28 -1.99 -15.39
N LYS A 168 0.79 -0.75 -15.43
CA LYS A 168 2.22 -0.49 -15.64
C LYS A 168 3.08 -1.31 -14.68
N ARG A 169 4.18 -1.85 -15.16
CA ARG A 169 5.08 -2.70 -14.36
C ARG A 169 5.68 -2.01 -13.15
N ASP A 170 5.78 -0.69 -13.17
CA ASP A 170 6.27 0.16 -12.08
C ASP A 170 5.18 0.65 -11.12
N THR A 171 3.92 0.22 -11.28
CA THR A 171 2.82 0.52 -10.37
C THR A 171 2.87 -0.41 -9.15
N PRO A 172 3.01 0.12 -7.92
CA PRO A 172 2.97 -0.68 -6.69
C PRO A 172 1.65 -1.45 -6.53
N VAL A 173 1.76 -2.68 -6.03
CA VAL A 173 0.61 -3.56 -5.79
C VAL A 173 0.54 -3.94 -4.32
N HIS A 174 -0.60 -3.66 -3.69
CA HIS A 174 -0.86 -4.02 -2.31
C HIS A 174 -2.03 -5.01 -2.26
N PHE A 175 -1.75 -6.26 -1.92
CA PHE A 175 -2.75 -7.25 -1.59
C PHE A 175 -3.23 -7.00 -0.16
N ILE A 176 -4.52 -6.76 -0.01
CA ILE A 176 -5.13 -6.43 1.28
C ILE A 176 -6.01 -7.59 1.72
N ILE A 177 -5.65 -8.26 2.79
CA ILE A 177 -6.53 -9.26 3.41
C ILE A 177 -7.49 -8.50 4.31
N SER A 178 -8.72 -8.30 3.83
CA SER A 178 -9.80 -7.73 4.63
C SER A 178 -10.31 -8.72 5.67
N LYS A 179 -11.09 -8.26 6.65
CA LYS A 179 -11.66 -9.14 7.70
C LYS A 179 -10.58 -10.02 8.35
N TRP A 180 -9.41 -9.45 8.60
CA TRP A 180 -8.28 -10.15 9.22
C TRP A 180 -8.64 -10.73 10.60
N ASP A 181 -9.57 -10.10 11.30
CA ASP A 181 -10.20 -10.58 12.54
C ASP A 181 -10.72 -12.02 12.48
N LEU A 182 -11.05 -12.55 11.29
CA LEU A 182 -11.43 -13.94 11.10
C LEU A 182 -10.24 -14.89 10.99
N VAL A 183 -9.09 -14.39 10.58
CA VAL A 183 -7.92 -15.19 10.19
C VAL A 183 -6.86 -15.23 11.31
N GLU A 184 -6.61 -14.11 11.97
CA GLU A 184 -5.50 -13.87 12.89
C GLU A 184 -5.37 -14.91 14.01
N ASN A 185 -6.49 -15.33 14.59
CA ASN A 185 -6.49 -16.29 15.70
C ASN A 185 -6.16 -17.74 15.28
N LYS A 186 -6.12 -18.02 13.97
CA LYS A 186 -5.90 -19.36 13.43
C LYS A 186 -4.64 -19.48 12.60
N TYR A 187 -4.27 -18.41 11.87
CA TYR A 187 -3.18 -18.41 10.91
C TYR A 187 -2.40 -17.10 10.96
N SER A 188 -1.08 -17.21 10.93
CA SER A 188 -0.18 -16.08 10.76
C SER A 188 -0.18 -15.57 9.32
N LEU A 189 0.21 -14.32 9.12
CA LEU A 189 0.35 -13.74 7.78
C LEU A 189 1.37 -14.52 6.93
N LEU A 190 2.41 -15.08 7.56
CA LEU A 190 3.40 -15.89 6.88
C LEU A 190 2.81 -17.20 6.32
N GLU A 191 1.98 -17.90 7.08
CA GLU A 191 1.29 -19.11 6.61
C GLU A 191 0.36 -18.82 5.44
N VAL A 192 -0.41 -17.72 5.52
CA VAL A 192 -1.28 -17.27 4.42
C VAL A 192 -0.46 -16.94 3.17
N ARG A 193 0.64 -16.18 3.31
CA ARG A 193 1.55 -15.84 2.20
C ARG A 193 2.10 -17.10 1.54
N ASN A 194 2.61 -18.03 2.33
CA ASN A 194 3.21 -19.26 1.83
C ASN A 194 2.20 -20.10 1.06
N ARG A 195 0.98 -20.27 1.60
CA ARG A 195 -0.08 -21.05 0.94
C ARG A 195 -0.57 -20.37 -0.34
N LEU A 196 -0.74 -19.03 -0.37
CA LEU A 196 -1.07 -18.31 -1.60
C LEU A 196 0.02 -18.51 -2.66
N SER A 197 1.29 -18.40 -2.29
CA SER A 197 2.42 -18.57 -3.21
C SER A 197 2.57 -20.02 -3.71
N GLU A 198 2.18 -21.00 -2.90
CA GLU A 198 2.24 -22.42 -3.26
C GLU A 198 1.08 -22.86 -4.15
N LYS A 199 -0.14 -22.42 -3.84
CA LYS A 199 -1.37 -22.95 -4.44
C LYS A 199 -1.97 -22.06 -5.54
N VAL A 200 -1.60 -20.77 -5.60
CA VAL A 200 -2.12 -19.82 -6.59
C VAL A 200 -0.98 -19.34 -7.48
N THR A 201 -0.84 -19.99 -8.63
CA THR A 201 0.26 -19.73 -9.58
C THR A 201 0.28 -18.29 -10.07
N GLU A 202 -0.88 -17.71 -10.35
CA GLU A 202 -1.04 -16.33 -10.82
C GLU A 202 -0.54 -15.34 -9.77
N PHE A 203 -0.88 -15.54 -8.50
CA PHE A 203 -0.37 -14.72 -7.39
C PHE A 203 1.16 -14.75 -7.35
N LYS A 204 1.76 -15.94 -7.38
CA LYS A 204 3.22 -16.12 -7.41
C LYS A 204 3.86 -15.40 -8.60
N ASN A 205 3.26 -15.53 -9.78
CA ASN A 205 3.77 -14.92 -11.01
C ASN A 205 3.70 -13.39 -10.95
N VAL A 206 2.57 -12.81 -10.53
CA VAL A 206 2.42 -11.36 -10.36
C VAL A 206 3.45 -10.82 -9.37
N VAL A 207 3.59 -11.45 -8.20
CA VAL A 207 4.58 -11.05 -7.20
C VAL A 207 5.99 -11.07 -7.80
N ARG A 208 6.40 -12.19 -8.42
CA ARG A 208 7.74 -12.34 -9.01
C ARG A 208 8.00 -11.32 -10.12
N ASN A 209 7.04 -11.09 -11.02
CA ASN A 209 7.20 -10.18 -12.15
C ASN A 209 7.34 -8.72 -11.67
N ARG A 210 6.54 -8.32 -10.67
CA ARG A 210 6.56 -6.96 -10.12
C ARG A 210 7.81 -6.72 -9.30
N THR A 211 8.17 -7.63 -8.41
CA THR A 211 9.38 -7.51 -7.57
C THR A 211 10.65 -7.59 -8.41
N GLY A 212 10.67 -8.45 -9.46
CA GLY A 212 11.77 -8.51 -10.42
C GLY A 212 11.94 -7.22 -11.25
N ALA A 213 10.88 -6.43 -11.41
CA ALA A 213 10.94 -5.09 -12.00
C ALA A 213 11.31 -3.99 -10.99
N GLY A 214 11.64 -4.34 -9.75
CA GLY A 214 11.95 -3.39 -8.66
C GLY A 214 10.73 -2.68 -8.09
N CYS A 215 9.52 -3.19 -8.39
CA CYS A 215 8.27 -2.60 -7.91
C CYS A 215 7.87 -3.22 -6.56
N PRO A 216 7.55 -2.42 -5.53
CA PRO A 216 7.11 -2.93 -4.24
C PRO A 216 5.78 -3.67 -4.35
N VAL A 217 5.72 -4.86 -3.72
CA VAL A 217 4.49 -5.64 -3.58
C VAL A 217 4.30 -6.01 -2.12
N ARG A 218 3.10 -5.81 -1.59
CA ARG A 218 2.81 -6.08 -0.18
C ARG A 218 1.59 -6.95 0.02
N LEU A 219 1.57 -7.63 1.18
CA LEU A 219 0.41 -8.35 1.71
C LEU A 219 0.05 -7.71 3.07
N ILE A 220 -1.07 -7.00 3.13
CA ILE A 220 -1.43 -6.15 4.27
C ILE A 220 -2.69 -6.70 4.94
N PRO A 221 -2.63 -7.17 6.20
CA PRO A 221 -3.81 -7.59 6.94
C PRO A 221 -4.55 -6.38 7.51
N ILE A 222 -5.87 -6.29 7.27
CA ILE A 222 -6.72 -5.23 7.84
C ILE A 222 -8.03 -5.78 8.39
N SER A 223 -8.57 -5.14 9.41
CA SER A 223 -9.97 -5.29 9.79
C SER A 223 -10.66 -3.93 9.86
N SER A 224 -11.68 -3.74 9.05
CA SER A 224 -12.47 -2.50 9.02
C SER A 224 -13.28 -2.26 10.29
N VAL A 225 -13.50 -3.30 11.08
CA VAL A 225 -14.31 -3.25 12.32
C VAL A 225 -13.52 -3.64 13.58
N GLY A 226 -12.33 -4.24 13.40
CA GLY A 226 -11.46 -4.70 14.48
C GLY A 226 -11.78 -6.12 14.97
N MET A 227 -10.98 -6.60 15.93
CA MET A 227 -10.86 -8.02 16.30
C MET A 227 -12.02 -8.55 17.15
N SER A 228 -12.84 -7.70 17.73
CA SER A 228 -13.90 -8.09 18.70
C SER A 228 -15.30 -7.57 18.36
N PHE A 229 -15.52 -7.12 17.11
CA PHE A 229 -16.78 -6.51 16.71
C PHE A 229 -17.81 -7.52 16.21
N ALA A 230 -17.37 -8.58 15.56
CA ALA A 230 -18.25 -9.58 14.97
C ALA A 230 -17.69 -10.99 15.11
N THR A 231 -18.57 -12.00 15.03
CA THR A 231 -18.20 -13.41 15.05
C THR A 231 -18.71 -14.12 13.81
N LEU A 232 -17.94 -15.12 13.35
CA LEU A 232 -18.38 -16.01 12.28
C LEU A 232 -19.27 -17.11 12.88
N GLN A 233 -20.51 -17.21 12.39
CA GLN A 233 -21.46 -18.25 12.80
C GLN A 233 -21.21 -19.54 12.02
N SER A 234 -21.72 -20.68 12.54
CA SER A 234 -21.61 -21.99 11.88
C SER A 234 -22.22 -22.05 10.47
N ASN A 235 -23.20 -21.17 10.19
CA ASN A 235 -23.79 -21.02 8.85
C ASN A 235 -22.93 -20.16 7.88
N GLY A 236 -21.74 -19.74 8.29
CA GLY A 236 -20.84 -18.91 7.49
C GLY A 236 -21.19 -17.43 7.43
N GLN A 237 -22.18 -16.97 8.21
CA GLN A 237 -22.55 -15.56 8.28
C GLN A 237 -21.79 -14.84 9.40
N MET A 238 -21.41 -13.60 9.13
CA MET A 238 -20.83 -12.69 10.13
C MET A 238 -21.96 -12.07 10.97
N LYS A 239 -21.94 -12.29 12.27
CA LYS A 239 -22.90 -11.70 13.22
C LYS A 239 -22.19 -10.68 14.10
N LYS A 240 -22.74 -9.48 14.21
CA LYS A 240 -22.26 -8.43 15.10
C LYS A 240 -22.48 -8.82 16.56
N ILE A 241 -21.52 -8.46 17.41
CA ILE A 241 -21.62 -8.68 18.85
C ILE A 241 -22.39 -7.49 19.44
N PRO A 242 -23.53 -7.72 20.13
CA PRO A 242 -24.31 -6.63 20.71
C PRO A 242 -23.49 -5.76 21.65
N GLY A 243 -23.54 -4.44 21.46
CA GLY A 243 -22.79 -3.48 22.29
C GLY A 243 -21.31 -3.36 21.98
N ALA A 244 -20.79 -4.14 21.03
CA ALA A 244 -19.39 -3.99 20.61
C ALA A 244 -19.17 -2.66 19.86
N ILE A 245 -18.03 -2.02 20.14
CA ILE A 245 -17.60 -0.80 19.46
C ILE A 245 -16.53 -1.20 18.45
N PRO A 246 -16.63 -0.76 17.18
CA PRO A 246 -15.61 -1.06 16.19
C PRO A 246 -14.30 -0.32 16.51
N HIS A 247 -13.21 -1.06 16.43
CA HIS A 247 -11.84 -0.55 16.53
C HIS A 247 -11.08 -0.99 15.27
N PRO A 248 -11.17 -0.23 14.16
CA PRO A 248 -10.50 -0.58 12.92
C PRO A 248 -9.03 -0.89 13.12
N PHE A 249 -8.54 -1.93 12.45
CA PHE A 249 -7.18 -2.40 12.57
C PHE A 249 -6.44 -2.20 11.25
N GLN A 250 -5.34 -1.43 11.28
CA GLN A 250 -4.44 -1.15 10.16
C GLN A 250 -5.11 -0.59 8.89
N VAL A 251 -6.25 0.09 9.01
CA VAL A 251 -6.95 0.66 7.83
C VAL A 251 -6.18 1.82 7.18
N GLU A 252 -5.31 2.50 7.92
CA GLU A 252 -4.43 3.57 7.44
C GLU A 252 -3.21 3.04 6.66
N VAL A 253 -2.82 1.79 6.91
CA VAL A 253 -1.59 1.21 6.37
C VAL A 253 -1.57 1.15 4.82
N PRO A 254 -2.65 0.72 4.14
CA PRO A 254 -2.68 0.73 2.68
C PRO A 254 -2.41 2.11 2.09
N LEU A 255 -2.98 3.16 2.68
CA LEU A 255 -2.77 4.54 2.26
C LEU A 255 -1.30 4.97 2.40
N ALA A 256 -0.71 4.67 3.55
CA ALA A 256 0.71 4.95 3.82
C ALA A 256 1.62 4.22 2.82
N CYS A 257 1.34 2.95 2.53
CA CYS A 257 2.10 2.16 1.57
C CYS A 257 1.99 2.71 0.14
N VAL A 258 0.82 3.20 -0.29
CA VAL A 258 0.64 3.81 -1.62
C VAL A 258 1.63 4.94 -1.85
N LEU A 259 1.76 5.87 -0.90
CA LEU A 259 2.68 6.99 -1.04
C LEU A 259 4.15 6.54 -0.99
N ILE A 260 4.52 5.78 0.03
CA ILE A 260 5.93 5.40 0.27
C ILE A 260 6.44 4.45 -0.82
N ASP A 261 5.65 3.45 -1.21
CA ASP A 261 6.05 2.51 -2.26
C ASP A 261 6.00 3.15 -3.65
N GLY A 262 5.12 4.13 -3.88
CA GLY A 262 5.14 4.97 -5.07
C GLY A 262 6.43 5.78 -5.20
N LEU A 263 6.90 6.39 -4.11
CA LEU A 263 8.20 7.08 -4.07
C LEU A 263 9.36 6.10 -4.32
N LYS A 264 9.33 4.93 -3.69
CA LYS A 264 10.34 3.88 -3.88
C LYS A 264 10.40 3.38 -5.33
N ALA A 265 9.25 3.13 -5.96
CA ALA A 265 9.20 2.72 -7.36
C ALA A 265 9.81 3.78 -8.29
N GLN A 266 9.54 5.06 -8.04
CA GLN A 266 10.14 6.16 -8.81
C GLN A 266 11.66 6.23 -8.63
N VAL A 267 12.17 6.11 -7.41
CA VAL A 267 13.62 6.06 -7.14
C VAL A 267 14.27 4.89 -7.89
N ASN A 268 13.68 3.70 -7.82
CA ASN A 268 14.21 2.53 -8.53
C ASN A 268 14.23 2.72 -10.05
N LYS A 269 13.18 3.32 -10.61
CA LYS A 269 13.11 3.63 -12.04
C LYS A 269 14.24 4.56 -12.48
N LEU A 270 14.50 5.60 -11.70
CA LEU A 270 15.56 6.55 -11.98
C LEU A 270 16.96 5.92 -11.89
N LYS A 271 17.18 4.98 -10.94
CA LYS A 271 18.42 4.20 -10.87
C LYS A 271 18.64 3.37 -12.13
N VAL A 272 17.60 2.64 -12.59
CA VAL A 272 17.67 1.82 -13.82
C VAL A 272 17.92 2.69 -15.06
N GLU A 273 17.28 3.87 -15.17
CA GLU A 273 17.51 4.80 -16.28
C GLU A 273 18.95 5.33 -16.28
N GLN A 274 19.50 5.65 -15.11
CA GLN A 274 20.88 6.07 -14.94
C GLN A 274 21.86 4.99 -15.40
N GLU A 275 21.66 3.73 -14.98
CA GLU A 275 22.51 2.60 -15.40
C GLU A 275 22.48 2.40 -16.91
N LYS A 276 21.31 2.52 -17.55
CA LYS A 276 21.18 2.44 -19.02
C LYS A 276 21.92 3.55 -19.77
N ILE A 277 21.95 4.78 -19.22
CA ILE A 277 22.68 5.90 -19.80
C ILE A 277 24.18 5.66 -19.71
N LEU A 278 24.66 5.12 -18.58
CA LEU A 278 26.08 4.81 -18.37
C LEU A 278 26.58 3.67 -19.26
N GLN A 279 25.71 2.73 -19.65
CA GLN A 279 26.07 1.58 -20.50
C GLN A 279 26.05 1.89 -22.02
N ARG A 280 25.56 3.07 -22.45
CA ARG A 280 25.59 3.43 -23.87
C ARG A 280 27.02 3.84 -24.29
N PRO A 281 27.61 3.24 -25.33
CA PRO A 281 28.88 3.70 -25.89
C PRO A 281 28.66 5.10 -26.47
N THR A 282 29.18 6.11 -25.82
CA THR A 282 29.03 7.51 -26.21
C THR A 282 30.16 7.92 -27.14
N GLU A 283 29.84 8.28 -28.38
CA GLU A 283 30.75 9.04 -29.26
C GLU A 283 30.89 10.52 -28.86
N VAL A 284 30.20 10.98 -27.83
CA VAL A 284 30.30 12.34 -27.30
C VAL A 284 30.99 12.28 -25.95
N LYS A 285 32.24 12.72 -25.89
CA LYS A 285 33.02 12.87 -24.65
C LYS A 285 32.31 13.89 -23.73
N PRO A 286 31.65 13.45 -22.61
CA PRO A 286 31.18 14.40 -21.62
C PRO A 286 32.37 15.00 -20.91
N LYS A 287 32.26 16.27 -20.50
CA LYS A 287 33.29 16.94 -19.69
C LYS A 287 33.59 16.13 -18.43
N TYR A 288 34.79 15.61 -18.35
CA TYR A 288 35.28 14.53 -17.46
C TYR A 288 35.21 14.78 -15.93
N GLY A 289 34.60 15.84 -15.44
CA GLY A 289 34.60 16.18 -14.02
C GLY A 289 33.54 15.44 -13.17
N PHE A 290 32.42 15.02 -13.75
CA PHE A 290 31.29 14.49 -13.03
C PHE A 290 31.17 12.97 -13.18
N ILE A 291 31.38 12.43 -14.37
CA ILE A 291 31.25 10.99 -14.68
C ILE A 291 32.40 10.17 -14.06
N GLY A 292 33.59 10.69 -14.00
CA GLY A 292 34.72 10.00 -13.36
C GLY A 292 34.54 9.76 -11.85
N LYS A 293 33.76 10.59 -11.17
CA LYS A 293 33.40 10.40 -9.76
C LYS A 293 32.28 9.35 -9.57
N ILE A 294 31.40 9.20 -10.56
CA ILE A 294 30.32 8.18 -10.55
C ILE A 294 30.92 6.79 -10.82
N ASP A 295 31.85 6.64 -11.78
CA ASP A 295 32.54 5.38 -12.05
C ASP A 295 33.36 4.87 -10.86
N GLN A 296 33.99 5.78 -10.11
CA GLN A 296 34.73 5.43 -8.90
C GLN A 296 33.83 5.02 -7.73
N LEU A 297 32.60 5.54 -7.68
CA LEU A 297 31.58 5.19 -6.69
C LEU A 297 30.88 3.86 -7.01
N ILE A 298 30.64 3.55 -8.29
CA ILE A 298 30.00 2.31 -8.73
C ILE A 298 30.95 1.12 -8.61
N SER A 299 32.25 1.30 -8.87
CA SER A 299 33.25 0.24 -8.82
C SER A 299 33.72 -0.13 -7.40
N SER A 300 33.49 0.71 -6.42
CA SER A 300 34.02 0.49 -5.06
C SER A 300 33.01 -0.07 -4.07
N THR A 301 31.71 -0.08 -4.34
CA THR A 301 30.75 -0.64 -3.37
C THR A 301 29.38 -0.91 -4.01
N VAL A 302 28.91 -2.10 -3.85
CA VAL A 302 27.58 -2.57 -4.31
C VAL A 302 26.40 -1.86 -3.62
N LEU A 303 26.61 -0.94 -2.67
CA LEU A 303 25.51 -0.38 -1.85
C LEU A 303 25.67 1.04 -1.28
N SER A 304 26.69 1.80 -1.61
CA SER A 304 26.84 3.17 -1.09
C SER A 304 27.01 4.22 -2.17
N VAL A 305 26.01 4.39 -3.02
CA VAL A 305 25.93 5.61 -3.84
C VAL A 305 25.51 6.74 -2.91
N SER A 306 26.40 7.73 -2.69
CA SER A 306 26.12 8.85 -1.79
C SER A 306 24.81 9.55 -2.20
N THR A 307 23.94 9.81 -1.21
CA THR A 307 22.68 10.57 -1.32
C THR A 307 22.82 11.81 -2.19
N THR A 308 23.94 12.50 -2.08
CA THR A 308 24.19 13.75 -2.79
C THR A 308 24.23 13.57 -4.32
N VAL A 309 24.72 12.44 -4.81
CA VAL A 309 24.79 12.17 -6.26
C VAL A 309 23.43 11.73 -6.80
N ILE A 310 22.75 10.85 -6.08
CA ILE A 310 21.36 10.47 -6.41
C ILE A 310 20.48 11.73 -6.41
N ARG A 311 20.61 12.57 -5.39
CA ARG A 311 19.88 13.82 -5.25
C ARG A 311 20.08 14.76 -6.44
N GLN A 312 21.33 15.06 -6.80
CA GLN A 312 21.63 15.98 -7.90
C GLN A 312 21.16 15.43 -9.25
N PHE A 313 21.26 14.11 -9.47
CA PHE A 313 20.78 13.48 -10.68
C PHE A 313 19.25 13.47 -10.76
N LEU A 314 18.56 13.16 -9.67
CA LEU A 314 17.10 13.16 -9.57
C LEU A 314 16.52 14.57 -9.79
N LEU A 315 17.15 15.59 -9.22
CA LEU A 315 16.74 17.00 -9.39
C LEU A 315 16.97 17.52 -10.80
N ALA A 316 18.01 17.06 -11.48
CA ALA A 316 18.39 17.53 -12.83
C ALA A 316 17.60 16.86 -13.97
N ASN A 317 17.11 15.62 -13.77
CA ASN A 317 16.60 14.79 -14.86
C ASN A 317 15.14 14.31 -14.70
N LEU A 318 14.42 14.76 -13.68
CA LEU A 318 13.00 14.44 -13.51
C LEU A 318 12.15 15.14 -14.57
N PRO A 319 11.41 14.40 -15.44
CA PRO A 319 10.40 15.01 -16.30
C PRO A 319 9.36 15.77 -15.46
N ASP A 320 8.83 16.89 -15.98
CA ASP A 320 7.91 17.78 -15.26
C ASP A 320 6.67 17.08 -14.66
N LYS A 321 6.19 16.01 -15.30
CA LYS A 321 5.09 15.17 -14.81
C LYS A 321 5.41 14.38 -13.53
N TYR A 322 6.70 14.23 -13.19
CA TYR A 322 7.19 13.53 -12.00
C TYR A 322 7.83 14.46 -10.97
N LYS A 323 7.75 15.78 -11.17
CA LYS A 323 8.11 16.76 -10.14
C LYS A 323 7.16 16.61 -8.95
N ILE A 324 7.35 15.50 -8.22
CA ILE A 324 7.02 15.44 -6.81
C ILE A 324 7.82 16.57 -6.20
N ASN A 325 7.23 17.29 -5.29
CA ASN A 325 7.96 18.25 -4.47
C ASN A 325 9.31 17.64 -4.10
N ASN A 326 10.39 18.27 -4.56
CA ASN A 326 11.77 17.78 -4.42
C ASN A 326 12.11 17.44 -2.97
N SER A 327 11.48 18.12 -2.03
CA SER A 327 11.61 17.94 -0.59
C SER A 327 11.09 16.59 -0.10
N ALA A 328 9.89 16.13 -0.54
CA ALA A 328 9.34 14.84 -0.13
C ALA A 328 10.15 13.66 -0.66
N LEU A 329 10.61 13.74 -1.92
CA LEU A 329 11.47 12.70 -2.51
C LEU A 329 12.83 12.66 -1.80
N GLN A 330 13.41 13.83 -1.51
CA GLN A 330 14.66 13.94 -0.76
C GLN A 330 14.51 13.32 0.63
N LYS A 331 13.45 13.68 1.34
CA LYS A 331 13.19 13.17 2.67
C LYS A 331 13.01 11.64 2.66
N PHE A 332 12.34 11.10 1.64
CA PHE A 332 12.23 9.66 1.46
C PHE A 332 13.61 8.99 1.24
N ILE A 333 14.48 9.59 0.42
CA ILE A 333 15.84 9.08 0.19
C ILE A 333 16.63 9.08 1.51
N ASP A 334 16.61 10.17 2.26
CA ASP A 334 17.31 10.30 3.54
C ASP A 334 16.80 9.27 4.59
N LEU A 335 15.50 8.99 4.60
CA LEU A 335 14.90 7.98 5.47
C LEU A 335 15.29 6.55 5.09
N THR A 336 15.30 6.25 3.77
CA THR A 336 15.65 4.91 3.29
C THR A 336 17.13 4.60 3.50
N GLU A 337 18.03 5.55 3.32
CA GLU A 337 19.48 5.35 3.54
C GLU A 337 19.82 5.09 5.00
N LYS A 338 19.27 5.86 5.93
CA LYS A 338 19.44 5.61 7.37
C LYS A 338 18.97 4.22 7.79
N SER A 339 18.03 3.63 7.03
CA SER A 339 17.53 2.28 7.27
C SER A 339 18.44 1.20 6.68
N VAL A 340 19.06 1.45 5.53
CA VAL A 340 19.89 0.47 4.79
C VAL A 340 21.26 0.29 5.44
N GLU A 341 21.92 1.36 5.91
CA GLU A 341 23.22 1.28 6.57
C GLU A 341 23.26 0.29 7.75
N LYS A 342 22.08 -0.01 8.35
CA LYS A 342 21.95 -0.93 9.48
C LYS A 342 21.71 -2.40 9.13
N ILE A 343 21.23 -2.72 7.92
CA ILE A 343 20.76 -4.06 7.52
C ILE A 343 21.87 -4.92 6.92
N GLU A 344 22.91 -4.31 6.34
CA GLU A 344 23.94 -5.03 5.58
C GLU A 344 24.96 -5.83 6.40
N GLY A 345 25.00 -5.64 7.69
CA GLY A 345 26.06 -6.22 8.54
C GLY A 345 25.93 -7.71 8.88
N LYS A 346 24.79 -8.39 8.69
CA LYS A 346 24.63 -9.75 9.24
C LYS A 346 23.55 -10.63 8.58
N ILE A 347 23.97 -11.44 7.64
CA ILE A 347 23.28 -12.69 7.30
C ILE A 347 24.07 -13.83 7.99
N GLN A 348 23.60 -14.29 9.12
CA GLN A 348 23.72 -15.64 9.72
C GLN A 348 23.60 -15.60 11.25
N ARG A 349 22.69 -16.42 11.80
CA ARG A 349 22.62 -17.14 13.11
C ARG A 349 21.39 -16.87 13.99
N THR A 350 20.69 -17.97 14.32
CA THR A 350 19.94 -18.42 15.54
C THR A 350 18.96 -17.51 16.30
N GLN A 351 18.14 -18.12 17.14
CA GLN A 351 17.03 -17.52 17.92
C GLN A 351 17.39 -16.23 18.70
N GLU A 352 18.63 -16.07 19.15
CA GLU A 352 19.11 -14.85 19.79
C GLU A 352 19.12 -13.64 18.82
N GLU A 353 19.31 -13.90 17.51
CA GLU A 353 19.28 -12.86 16.47
C GLU A 353 17.87 -12.42 16.12
N VAL A 354 16.86 -13.27 16.31
CA VAL A 354 15.45 -12.88 16.10
C VAL A 354 15.03 -11.87 17.17
N ALA A 355 15.29 -12.17 18.45
CA ALA A 355 15.00 -11.26 19.55
C ALA A 355 15.77 -9.93 19.42
N LYS A 356 17.03 -9.99 18.96
CA LYS A 356 17.84 -8.78 18.70
C LYS A 356 17.29 -7.96 17.52
N LYS A 357 16.84 -8.62 16.43
CA LYS A 357 16.20 -7.94 15.29
C LYS A 357 14.88 -7.28 15.68
N GLU A 358 14.07 -7.94 16.50
CA GLU A 358 12.83 -7.35 17.03
C GLU A 358 13.12 -6.11 17.90
N GLN A 359 14.15 -6.15 18.73
CA GLN A 359 14.57 -5.03 19.55
C GLN A 359 15.14 -3.88 18.70
N GLU A 360 15.92 -4.18 17.66
CA GLU A 360 16.44 -3.19 16.71
C GLU A 360 15.31 -2.56 15.90
N ALA A 361 14.33 -3.35 15.45
CA ALA A 361 13.14 -2.85 14.74
C ALA A 361 12.27 -1.95 15.65
N ALA A 362 12.09 -2.32 16.91
CA ALA A 362 11.38 -1.50 17.89
C ALA A 362 12.09 -0.16 18.16
N GLN A 363 13.42 -0.16 18.27
CA GLN A 363 14.21 1.07 18.45
C GLN A 363 14.18 1.96 17.20
N GLU A 364 14.20 1.37 16.00
CA GLU A 364 14.07 2.11 14.74
C GLU A 364 12.69 2.75 14.63
N THR A 365 11.64 1.99 14.94
CA THR A 365 10.26 2.48 14.93
C THR A 365 10.06 3.64 15.90
N GLU A 366 10.64 3.57 17.12
CA GLU A 366 10.57 4.65 18.10
C GLU A 366 11.32 5.91 17.63
N LYS A 367 12.48 5.77 16.97
CA LYS A 367 13.18 6.91 16.36
C LYS A 367 12.37 7.60 15.28
N LEU A 368 11.68 6.82 14.44
CA LEU A 368 10.80 7.37 13.41
C LEU A 368 9.58 8.07 14.02
N ARG A 369 9.03 7.56 15.10
CA ARG A 369 7.98 8.24 15.86
C ARG A 369 8.43 9.60 16.39
N GLN A 370 9.61 9.66 16.99
CA GLN A 370 10.19 10.93 17.48
C GLN A 370 10.47 11.91 16.32
N GLN A 371 10.90 11.41 15.16
CA GLN A 371 11.11 12.23 13.98
C GLN A 371 9.78 12.79 13.45
N GLN A 372 8.73 11.99 13.43
CA GLN A 372 7.38 12.40 13.08
C GLN A 372 6.88 13.52 14.00
N GLU A 373 7.01 13.35 15.32
CA GLU A 373 6.62 14.36 16.30
C GLU A 373 7.41 15.67 16.13
N LYS A 374 8.70 15.57 15.80
CA LYS A 374 9.53 16.74 15.51
C LYS A 374 9.09 17.45 14.24
N SER A 375 8.88 16.71 13.16
CA SER A 375 8.51 17.30 11.86
C SER A 375 7.15 18.00 11.89
N LEU A 376 6.23 17.59 12.80
CA LEU A 376 4.96 18.27 13.00
C LEU A 376 5.14 19.73 13.48
N LYS A 377 6.16 19.99 14.31
CA LYS A 377 6.46 21.33 14.82
C LYS A 377 7.00 22.28 13.74
N ASP A 378 7.56 21.70 12.69
CA ASP A 378 8.19 22.46 11.58
C ASP A 378 7.16 22.77 10.45
N VAL A 379 5.90 22.32 10.58
CA VAL A 379 4.86 22.54 9.58
C VAL A 379 4.40 23.98 9.60
N ASN A 380 4.59 24.69 8.46
CA ASN A 380 4.19 26.08 8.29
C ASN A 380 3.68 26.41 6.87
N ASP A 381 3.74 25.44 5.95
CA ASP A 381 3.24 25.52 4.58
C ASP A 381 2.89 24.13 4.01
N GLU A 382 2.45 24.06 2.74
CA GLU A 382 2.10 22.80 2.06
C GLU A 382 3.32 21.89 1.88
N GLU A 383 4.51 22.44 1.70
CA GLU A 383 5.72 21.67 1.50
C GLU A 383 6.15 20.95 2.78
N THR A 384 6.18 21.68 3.88
CA THR A 384 6.50 21.12 5.21
C THR A 384 5.41 20.17 5.70
N ALA A 385 4.14 20.42 5.36
CA ALA A 385 3.04 19.49 5.60
C ALA A 385 3.21 18.16 4.83
N LEU A 386 3.62 18.22 3.55
CA LEU A 386 3.93 17.01 2.77
C LEU A 386 5.12 16.24 3.36
N ASN A 387 6.16 16.95 3.80
CA ASN A 387 7.31 16.33 4.46
C ASN A 387 6.92 15.61 5.75
N HIS A 388 6.06 16.22 6.57
CA HIS A 388 5.53 15.59 7.76
C HIS A 388 4.64 14.37 7.43
N ALA A 389 3.80 14.46 6.39
CA ALA A 389 3.01 13.32 5.92
C ALA A 389 3.91 12.16 5.45
N VAL A 390 5.02 12.43 4.76
CA VAL A 390 6.01 11.40 4.37
C VAL A 390 6.63 10.73 5.60
N ASP A 391 7.02 11.48 6.63
CA ASP A 391 7.52 10.90 7.88
C ASP A 391 6.48 10.00 8.54
N SER A 392 5.22 10.47 8.61
CA SER A 392 4.11 9.74 9.21
C SER A 392 3.82 8.44 8.46
N PHE A 393 3.76 8.48 7.14
CA PHE A 393 3.51 7.30 6.32
C PHE A 393 4.68 6.32 6.35
N PHE A 394 5.91 6.83 6.38
CA PHE A 394 7.09 5.98 6.52
C PHE A 394 7.10 5.26 7.87
N TYR A 395 6.77 5.95 8.95
CA TYR A 395 6.61 5.36 10.27
C TYR A 395 5.54 4.25 10.28
N ILE A 396 4.34 4.51 9.71
CA ILE A 396 3.25 3.54 9.61
C ILE A 396 3.71 2.30 8.83
N GLN A 397 4.37 2.48 7.68
CA GLN A 397 4.88 1.37 6.87
C GLN A 397 5.95 0.55 7.61
N LYS A 398 6.87 1.20 8.32
CA LYS A 398 7.89 0.50 9.11
C LYS A 398 7.28 -0.29 10.28
N LYS A 399 6.25 0.26 10.93
CA LYS A 399 5.48 -0.45 11.95
C LYS A 399 4.79 -1.69 11.39
N LEU A 400 4.22 -1.62 10.17
CA LEU A 400 3.69 -2.80 9.48
C LEU A 400 4.77 -3.87 9.32
N ILE A 401 5.94 -3.52 8.77
CA ILE A 401 7.02 -4.48 8.52
C ILE A 401 7.55 -5.09 9.82
N ALA A 402 7.65 -4.29 10.88
CA ALA A 402 8.08 -4.78 12.21
C ALA A 402 7.08 -5.79 12.80
N ASN A 403 5.78 -5.49 12.74
CA ASN A 403 4.74 -6.36 13.30
C ASN A 403 4.39 -7.55 12.38
N PHE A 404 4.53 -7.36 11.07
CA PHE A 404 4.21 -8.35 10.02
C PHE A 404 5.35 -8.44 9.00
N PRO A 405 6.49 -9.08 9.33
CA PRO A 405 7.63 -9.20 8.40
C PRO A 405 7.26 -9.88 7.08
N ALA A 406 6.24 -10.76 7.09
CA ALA A 406 5.71 -11.42 5.91
C ALA A 406 4.92 -10.47 4.97
N SER A 407 4.68 -9.24 5.37
CA SER A 407 3.96 -8.23 4.56
C SER A 407 4.75 -7.77 3.34
N ASP A 408 6.08 -7.82 3.35
CA ASP A 408 6.92 -7.50 2.20
C ASP A 408 7.10 -8.74 1.33
N LEU A 409 6.50 -8.74 0.14
CA LEU A 409 6.59 -9.85 -0.81
C LEU A 409 7.84 -9.75 -1.71
N GLY A 410 8.58 -8.64 -1.66
CA GLY A 410 9.85 -8.44 -2.40
C GLY A 410 11.09 -8.90 -1.64
N GLY A 411 10.99 -9.20 -0.34
CA GLY A 411 12.09 -9.71 0.46
C GLY A 411 12.49 -11.13 0.04
N SER A 412 13.78 -11.46 0.14
CA SER A 412 14.39 -12.74 -0.24
C SER A 412 13.72 -13.92 0.47
N GLY A 413 12.73 -14.53 -0.15
CA GLY A 413 12.00 -15.66 0.44
C GLY A 413 10.80 -16.19 -0.36
N LEU A 414 10.70 -15.86 -1.66
CA LEU A 414 9.77 -16.52 -2.59
C LEU A 414 10.50 -17.39 -3.57
#